data_ea16dd4f212a9156a4fd50419b0fa91d
#
_entry.id   ea16dd4f212a9156a4fd50419b0fa91d
#
_cell.length_a   1.000
_cell.length_b   1.000
_cell.length_c   1.000
_cell.angle_alpha   90.00
_cell.angle_beta   90.00
_cell.angle_gamma   90.00
#
_symmetry.space_group_name_H-M   'P 1'
#
loop_
_entity.id
_entity.type
_entity.pdbx_description
1 polymer ?
#
loop_
_entity_poly.entity_id
_entity_poly.type
_entity_poly.pdbx_seq_one_letter_code
_entity_poly.pdbx_strand_id
1 'polypeptide(L)'
;MSKKSQDLTETQVSSRNVFDGELLHVYQDKARLPDGKVKVREYITHPGAVVIIPLLDNGELILERQHRYPLHRDFYELPAGKIDQNEDPLSCAKRELLEETGYVADSWRYLATLHPCIGYSNEKLIYYLATGLAFREANLDDGEHLEVFTLPLITALEWVNAGKITDNKSVSGLFWAEKVLNSNW
;
A
#
# COMPACT_ATOMS: atom_id res chain seq x y z
N MET A 1 -40.87 5.93 -1.57
CA MET A 1 -40.33 7.25 -1.93
C MET A 1 -38.78 7.13 -1.84
N SER A 2 -38.09 7.09 -2.96
CA SER A 2 -36.63 7.12 -2.99
C SER A 2 -36.15 8.49 -2.47
N LYS A 3 -35.48 8.52 -1.32
CA LYS A 3 -34.76 9.75 -0.89
C LYS A 3 -33.73 10.09 -1.96
N LYS A 4 -33.84 11.25 -2.62
CA LYS A 4 -32.77 11.79 -3.43
C LYS A 4 -31.50 11.79 -2.57
N SER A 5 -30.41 11.21 -3.07
CA SER A 5 -29.11 11.29 -2.39
C SER A 5 -28.76 12.79 -2.23
N GLN A 6 -28.37 13.15 -1.01
CA GLN A 6 -27.88 14.52 -0.74
C GLN A 6 -26.53 14.68 -1.43
N ASP A 7 -26.31 15.81 -2.08
CA ASP A 7 -24.98 16.18 -2.55
C ASP A 7 -24.06 16.44 -1.34
N LEU A 8 -22.96 15.72 -1.25
CA LEU A 8 -21.95 15.83 -0.19
C LEU A 8 -20.64 16.47 -0.68
N THR A 9 -20.64 16.99 -1.91
CA THR A 9 -19.43 17.52 -2.54
C THR A 9 -18.93 18.77 -1.81
N GLU A 10 -17.66 18.75 -1.45
CA GLU A 10 -16.94 19.93 -0.99
C GLU A 10 -16.15 20.55 -2.14
N THR A 11 -16.10 21.88 -2.21
CA THR A 11 -15.38 22.59 -3.26
C THR A 11 -14.24 23.42 -2.69
N GLN A 12 -13.06 23.34 -3.29
CA GLN A 12 -11.89 24.10 -2.89
C GLN A 12 -12.13 25.61 -3.12
N VAL A 13 -11.88 26.40 -2.10
CA VAL A 13 -11.93 27.88 -2.14
C VAL A 13 -10.53 28.45 -2.27
N SER A 14 -9.58 27.90 -1.52
CA SER A 14 -8.17 28.27 -1.60
C SER A 14 -7.31 27.13 -1.08
N SER A 15 -6.06 27.05 -1.51
CA SER A 15 -5.06 26.10 -1.08
C SER A 15 -3.75 26.79 -0.73
N ARG A 16 -3.02 26.24 0.24
CA ARG A 16 -1.63 26.60 0.49
C ARG A 16 -0.84 25.37 0.91
N ASN A 17 0.38 25.25 0.44
CA ASN A 17 1.35 24.32 0.99
C ASN A 17 1.83 24.87 2.34
N VAL A 18 1.78 24.07 3.41
CA VAL A 18 2.17 24.46 4.77
C VAL A 18 3.44 23.76 5.25
N PHE A 19 3.80 22.65 4.61
CA PHE A 19 5.07 21.97 4.81
C PHE A 19 5.49 21.23 3.53
N ASP A 20 6.74 21.36 3.14
CA ASP A 20 7.33 20.75 1.94
C ASP A 20 8.64 20.10 2.31
N GLY A 21 8.59 18.81 2.67
CA GLY A 21 9.74 17.99 3.02
C GLY A 21 10.14 17.04 1.89
N GLU A 22 11.10 16.16 2.15
CA GLU A 22 11.49 15.11 1.19
C GLU A 22 10.36 14.11 0.94
N LEU A 23 9.66 13.69 1.99
CA LEU A 23 8.59 12.69 1.91
C LEU A 23 7.21 13.34 1.99
N LEU A 24 7.02 14.32 2.87
CA LEU A 24 5.70 14.84 3.19
C LEU A 24 5.47 16.20 2.55
N HIS A 25 4.43 16.29 1.73
CA HIS A 25 3.91 17.53 1.17
C HIS A 25 2.53 17.79 1.78
N VAL A 26 2.46 18.75 2.73
CA VAL A 26 1.25 19.01 3.51
C VAL A 26 0.55 20.26 3.01
N TYR A 27 -0.74 20.13 2.74
CA TYR A 27 -1.59 21.22 2.28
C TYR A 27 -2.65 21.58 3.30
N GLN A 28 -3.00 22.85 3.33
CA GLN A 28 -4.15 23.39 4.06
C GLN A 28 -5.06 24.13 3.09
N ASP A 29 -6.26 23.59 2.92
CA ASP A 29 -7.29 24.17 2.06
C ASP A 29 -8.38 24.84 2.88
N LYS A 30 -9.01 25.86 2.30
CA LYS A 30 -10.36 26.25 2.68
C LYS A 30 -11.33 25.58 1.71
N ALA A 31 -12.23 24.78 2.25
CA ALA A 31 -13.24 24.04 1.49
C ALA A 31 -14.64 24.56 1.83
N ARG A 32 -15.47 24.77 0.80
CA ARG A 32 -16.88 25.11 0.94
C ARG A 32 -17.69 23.81 1.03
N LEU A 33 -18.42 23.68 2.11
CA LEU A 33 -19.31 22.55 2.40
C LEU A 33 -20.63 22.66 1.62
N PRO A 34 -21.42 21.59 1.52
CA PRO A 34 -22.74 21.62 0.87
C PRO A 34 -23.72 22.61 1.47
N ASP A 35 -23.58 22.95 2.76
CA ASP A 35 -24.39 23.97 3.45
C ASP A 35 -23.89 25.42 3.24
N GLY A 36 -22.87 25.60 2.39
CA GLY A 36 -22.26 26.88 2.05
C GLY A 36 -21.19 27.38 3.02
N LYS A 37 -21.01 26.75 4.19
CA LYS A 37 -19.98 27.15 5.15
C LYS A 37 -18.59 26.81 4.62
N VAL A 38 -17.60 27.60 5.02
CA VAL A 38 -16.20 27.35 4.70
C VAL A 38 -15.48 26.78 5.92
N LYS A 39 -14.78 25.64 5.72
CA LYS A 39 -13.99 24.95 6.73
C LYS A 39 -12.59 24.66 6.22
N VAL A 40 -11.66 24.47 7.15
CA VAL A 40 -10.29 24.06 6.86
C VAL A 40 -10.26 22.56 6.62
N ARG A 41 -9.45 22.13 5.62
CA ARG A 41 -9.03 20.75 5.37
C ARG A 41 -7.52 20.72 5.32
N GLU A 42 -6.94 19.77 6.05
CA GLU A 42 -5.50 19.54 6.07
C GLU A 42 -5.25 18.12 5.57
N TYR A 43 -4.30 17.98 4.64
CA TYR A 43 -4.02 16.69 4.03
C TYR A 43 -2.62 16.61 3.47
N ILE A 44 -2.16 15.38 3.27
CA ILE A 44 -0.89 15.03 2.65
C ILE A 44 -1.17 14.59 1.22
N THR A 45 -0.35 15.04 0.27
CA THR A 45 -0.31 14.46 -1.07
C THR A 45 0.74 13.36 -1.14
N HIS A 46 0.38 12.25 -1.78
CA HIS A 46 1.23 11.08 -1.97
C HIS A 46 1.10 10.56 -3.41
N PRO A 47 2.21 10.14 -4.07
CA PRO A 47 2.16 9.63 -5.45
C PRO A 47 1.37 8.32 -5.59
N GLY A 48 1.20 7.59 -4.51
CA GLY A 48 0.71 6.23 -4.45
C GLY A 48 1.83 5.23 -4.24
N ALA A 49 1.46 4.00 -3.91
CA ALA A 49 2.38 2.90 -3.76
C ALA A 49 1.78 1.61 -4.33
N VAL A 50 2.64 0.66 -4.65
CA VAL A 50 2.26 -0.71 -4.99
C VAL A 50 2.44 -1.60 -3.77
N VAL A 51 1.63 -2.65 -3.67
CA VAL A 51 1.76 -3.73 -2.69
C VAL A 51 1.78 -5.03 -3.46
N ILE A 52 2.80 -5.82 -3.25
CA ILE A 52 2.98 -7.08 -3.94
C ILE A 52 2.60 -8.24 -3.00
N ILE A 53 1.88 -9.22 -3.52
CA ILE A 53 1.59 -10.49 -2.87
C ILE A 53 2.37 -11.55 -3.62
N PRO A 54 3.63 -11.82 -3.25
CA PRO A 54 4.47 -12.76 -3.98
C PRO A 54 4.20 -14.17 -3.44
N LEU A 55 3.56 -14.99 -4.28
CA LEU A 55 3.16 -16.35 -3.95
C LEU A 55 4.05 -17.38 -4.66
N LEU A 56 4.75 -18.19 -3.89
CA LEU A 56 5.55 -19.31 -4.34
C LEU A 56 4.67 -20.52 -4.70
N ASP A 57 5.18 -21.41 -5.54
CA ASP A 57 4.47 -22.62 -6.00
C ASP A 57 4.14 -23.60 -4.86
N ASN A 58 4.88 -23.54 -3.75
CA ASN A 58 4.62 -24.33 -2.55
C ASN A 58 3.54 -23.73 -1.63
N GLY A 59 2.94 -22.58 -2.01
CA GLY A 59 1.89 -21.89 -1.24
C GLY A 59 2.40 -20.96 -0.14
N GLU A 60 3.71 -20.73 -0.05
CA GLU A 60 4.28 -19.73 0.85
C GLU A 60 4.27 -18.34 0.19
N LEU A 61 4.17 -17.32 1.02
CA LEU A 61 4.34 -15.93 0.64
C LEU A 61 5.75 -15.46 0.98
N ILE A 62 6.29 -14.56 0.17
CA ILE A 62 7.48 -13.81 0.51
C ILE A 62 7.04 -12.57 1.30
N LEU A 63 7.62 -12.38 2.46
CA LEU A 63 7.40 -11.28 3.38
C LEU A 63 8.73 -10.68 3.76
N GLU A 64 8.69 -9.51 4.36
CA GLU A 64 9.85 -8.81 4.86
C GLU A 64 9.64 -8.32 6.29
N ARG A 65 10.75 -8.16 7.03
CA ARG A 65 10.79 -7.50 8.32
C ARG A 65 11.61 -6.23 8.17
N GLN A 66 11.01 -5.09 8.49
CA GLN A 66 11.63 -3.78 8.39
C GLN A 66 11.39 -2.94 9.63
N HIS A 67 12.39 -2.16 10.06
CA HIS A 67 12.23 -1.19 11.13
C HIS A 67 11.49 0.06 10.63
N ARG A 68 10.38 0.41 11.25
CA ARG A 68 9.61 1.62 10.92
C ARG A 68 9.86 2.71 11.96
N TYR A 69 10.72 3.66 11.60
CA TYR A 69 11.18 4.72 12.49
C TYR A 69 10.08 5.47 13.24
N PRO A 70 8.93 5.85 12.63
CA PRO A 70 7.88 6.59 13.33
C PRO A 70 7.26 5.82 14.51
N LEU A 71 7.34 4.49 14.50
CA LEU A 71 6.77 3.61 15.53
C LEU A 71 7.85 2.95 16.40
N HIS A 72 9.14 3.18 16.08
CA HIS A 72 10.31 2.67 16.79
C HIS A 72 10.28 1.14 17.04
N ARG A 73 9.82 0.40 16.04
CA ARG A 73 9.78 -1.08 16.09
C ARG A 73 9.80 -1.71 14.70
N ASP A 74 10.07 -3.01 14.68
CA ASP A 74 10.02 -3.80 13.46
C ASP A 74 8.58 -4.21 13.13
N PHE A 75 8.29 -4.29 11.85
CA PHE A 75 7.04 -4.78 11.28
C PHE A 75 7.31 -5.91 10.32
N TYR A 76 6.32 -6.81 10.21
CA TYR A 76 6.28 -7.84 9.18
C TYR A 76 5.32 -7.38 8.11
N GLU A 77 5.82 -7.30 6.88
CA GLU A 77 5.12 -6.60 5.80
C GLU A 77 5.15 -7.41 4.50
N LEU A 78 4.19 -7.16 3.63
CA LEU A 78 4.29 -7.50 2.22
C LEU A 78 5.19 -6.49 1.52
N PRO A 79 6.02 -6.91 0.55
CA PRO A 79 6.83 -6.01 -0.26
C PRO A 79 5.99 -4.88 -0.87
N ALA A 80 6.49 -3.66 -0.81
CA ALA A 80 5.71 -2.50 -1.23
C ALA A 80 6.59 -1.27 -1.44
N GLY A 81 6.44 -0.60 -2.55
CA GLY A 81 7.19 0.59 -2.84
C GLY A 81 6.39 1.73 -3.43
N LYS A 82 6.98 2.91 -3.34
CA LYS A 82 6.40 4.16 -3.83
C LYS A 82 6.52 4.23 -5.36
N ILE A 83 5.44 4.65 -6.01
CA ILE A 83 5.42 4.87 -7.46
C ILE A 83 6.20 6.13 -7.78
N ASP A 84 7.22 6.01 -8.61
CA ASP A 84 8.01 7.14 -9.08
C ASP A 84 7.25 8.03 -10.07
N GLN A 85 7.77 9.22 -10.30
CA GLN A 85 7.15 10.16 -11.22
C GLN A 85 7.08 9.58 -12.64
N ASN A 86 5.86 9.47 -13.18
CA ASN A 86 5.55 8.89 -14.49
C ASN A 86 5.83 7.38 -14.62
N GLU A 87 6.02 6.68 -13.51
CA GLU A 87 6.16 5.22 -13.50
C GLU A 87 4.80 4.54 -13.63
N ASP A 88 4.72 3.49 -14.46
CA ASP A 88 3.53 2.63 -14.53
C ASP A 88 3.47 1.74 -13.27
N PRO A 89 2.30 1.59 -12.61
CA PRO A 89 2.20 0.82 -11.36
C PRO A 89 2.68 -0.63 -11.45
N LEU A 90 2.48 -1.32 -12.59
CA LEU A 90 2.98 -2.68 -12.75
C LEU A 90 4.49 -2.71 -12.90
N SER A 91 5.07 -1.70 -13.57
CA SER A 91 6.52 -1.56 -13.69
C SER A 91 7.15 -1.30 -12.33
N CYS A 92 6.55 -0.43 -11.51
CA CYS A 92 6.92 -0.21 -10.11
C CYS A 92 6.88 -1.52 -9.31
N ALA A 93 5.78 -2.28 -9.39
CA ALA A 93 5.65 -3.55 -8.67
C ALA A 93 6.74 -4.57 -9.04
N LYS A 94 7.13 -4.62 -10.31
CA LYS A 94 8.22 -5.50 -10.77
C LYS A 94 9.59 -5.06 -10.27
N ARG A 95 9.85 -3.76 -10.26
CA ARG A 95 11.08 -3.17 -9.75
C ARG A 95 11.21 -3.43 -8.25
N GLU A 96 10.21 -3.06 -7.46
CA GLU A 96 10.21 -3.22 -6.00
C GLU A 96 10.35 -4.69 -5.57
N LEU A 97 9.64 -5.62 -6.24
CA LEU A 97 9.78 -7.05 -5.95
C LEU A 97 11.23 -7.51 -6.12
N LEU A 98 11.89 -7.06 -7.20
CA LEU A 98 13.28 -7.44 -7.45
C LEU A 98 14.24 -6.76 -6.46
N GLU A 99 14.10 -5.47 -6.23
CA GLU A 99 14.99 -4.68 -5.37
C GLU A 99 14.93 -5.15 -3.93
N GLU A 100 13.74 -5.26 -3.35
CA GLU A 100 13.54 -5.63 -1.95
C GLU A 100 13.80 -7.12 -1.70
N THR A 101 13.31 -8.01 -2.58
CA THR A 101 13.29 -9.45 -2.28
C THR A 101 14.25 -10.29 -3.12
N GLY A 102 14.76 -9.77 -4.22
CA GLY A 102 15.57 -10.52 -5.18
C GLY A 102 14.77 -11.47 -6.07
N TYR A 103 13.44 -11.40 -6.07
CA TYR A 103 12.61 -12.24 -6.91
C TYR A 103 12.05 -11.49 -8.12
N VAL A 104 11.85 -12.23 -9.20
CA VAL A 104 11.06 -11.81 -10.37
C VAL A 104 9.86 -12.75 -10.52
N ALA A 105 8.79 -12.30 -11.17
CA ALA A 105 7.58 -13.07 -11.36
C ALA A 105 7.21 -13.16 -12.85
N ASP A 106 6.74 -14.32 -13.28
CA ASP A 106 6.28 -14.55 -14.66
C ASP A 106 4.85 -14.03 -14.87
N SER A 107 4.01 -14.08 -13.83
CA SER A 107 2.60 -13.71 -13.92
C SER A 107 2.21 -12.67 -12.87
N TRP A 108 1.42 -11.69 -13.31
CA TRP A 108 0.96 -10.57 -12.51
C TRP A 108 -0.55 -10.40 -12.67
N ARG A 109 -1.26 -10.34 -11.55
CA ARG A 109 -2.70 -10.07 -11.51
C ARG A 109 -2.98 -8.87 -10.63
N TYR A 110 -3.56 -7.80 -11.22
CA TYR A 110 -4.13 -6.71 -10.45
C TYR A 110 -5.28 -7.24 -9.57
N LEU A 111 -5.32 -6.86 -8.32
CA LEU A 111 -6.36 -7.26 -7.38
C LEU A 111 -7.28 -6.10 -6.99
N ALA A 112 -6.69 -5.03 -6.48
CA ALA A 112 -7.47 -3.91 -5.94
C ALA A 112 -6.65 -2.61 -5.92
N THR A 113 -7.35 -1.49 -5.80
CA THR A 113 -6.79 -0.22 -5.33
C THR A 113 -7.49 0.17 -4.04
N LEU A 114 -6.74 0.31 -2.97
CA LEU A 114 -7.23 0.70 -1.66
C LEU A 114 -6.71 2.08 -1.26
N HIS A 115 -7.42 2.75 -0.36
CA HIS A 115 -7.06 4.06 0.15
C HIS A 115 -6.88 3.97 1.67
N PRO A 116 -5.64 3.97 2.20
CA PRO A 116 -5.39 3.68 3.61
C PRO A 116 -5.83 4.80 4.55
N CYS A 117 -5.80 6.06 4.10
CA CYS A 117 -5.93 7.23 4.96
C CYS A 117 -6.83 8.32 4.38
N ILE A 118 -8.04 7.98 3.91
CA ILE A 118 -8.97 8.89 3.21
C ILE A 118 -9.34 10.17 3.97
N GLY A 119 -9.09 10.23 5.26
CA GLY A 119 -9.39 11.39 6.09
C GLY A 119 -8.36 12.52 5.97
N TYR A 120 -7.12 12.20 5.54
CA TYR A 120 -6.02 13.18 5.52
C TYR A 120 -4.95 12.88 4.46
N SER A 121 -5.17 11.96 3.56
CA SER A 121 -4.24 11.66 2.45
C SER A 121 -5.01 11.23 1.21
N ASN A 122 -4.43 11.52 0.04
CA ASN A 122 -4.89 11.02 -1.25
C ASN A 122 -4.16 9.73 -1.66
N GLU A 123 -3.42 9.12 -0.76
CA GLU A 123 -2.65 7.90 -1.03
C GLU A 123 -3.54 6.77 -1.57
N LYS A 124 -3.01 6.07 -2.57
CA LYS A 124 -3.57 4.82 -3.12
C LYS A 124 -2.54 3.72 -2.99
N LEU A 125 -3.00 2.54 -2.58
CA LEU A 125 -2.23 1.31 -2.56
C LEU A 125 -2.77 0.38 -3.65
N ILE A 126 -1.94 0.05 -4.63
CA ILE A 126 -2.30 -0.76 -5.80
C ILE A 126 -1.75 -2.17 -5.59
N TYR A 127 -2.64 -3.14 -5.47
CA TYR A 127 -2.30 -4.51 -5.10
C TYR A 127 -2.15 -5.41 -6.31
N TYR A 128 -1.04 -6.14 -6.36
CA TYR A 128 -0.77 -7.16 -7.36
C TYR A 128 -0.44 -8.50 -6.70
N LEU A 129 -1.05 -9.57 -7.22
CA LEU A 129 -0.59 -10.93 -6.98
C LEU A 129 0.50 -11.26 -8.01
N ALA A 130 1.64 -11.74 -7.53
CA ALA A 130 2.78 -12.17 -8.34
C ALA A 130 2.99 -13.68 -8.16
N THR A 131 3.06 -14.44 -9.26
CA THR A 131 3.26 -15.90 -9.27
C THR A 131 4.29 -16.31 -10.32
N GLY A 132 4.75 -17.56 -10.28
CA GLY A 132 5.87 -18.02 -11.11
C GLY A 132 7.16 -17.31 -10.70
N LEU A 133 7.45 -17.32 -9.40
CA LEU A 133 8.57 -16.59 -8.81
C LEU A 133 9.89 -17.31 -9.05
N ALA A 134 10.91 -16.56 -9.48
CA ALA A 134 12.27 -17.02 -9.65
C ALA A 134 13.23 -16.08 -8.93
N PHE A 135 14.09 -16.63 -8.08
CA PHE A 135 15.11 -15.85 -7.40
C PHE A 135 16.21 -15.40 -8.39
N ARG A 136 16.63 -14.17 -8.25
CA ARG A 136 17.78 -13.55 -8.93
C ARG A 136 18.78 -13.06 -7.90
N GLU A 137 18.77 -11.80 -7.58
CA GLU A 137 19.62 -11.17 -6.57
C GLU A 137 18.92 -9.88 -6.12
N ALA A 138 18.85 -9.65 -4.82
CA ALA A 138 18.30 -8.41 -4.28
C ALA A 138 19.29 -7.26 -4.47
N ASN A 139 18.78 -6.06 -4.70
CA ASN A 139 19.59 -4.85 -4.81
C ASN A 139 18.83 -3.71 -4.10
N LEU A 140 18.90 -3.74 -2.76
CA LEU A 140 18.25 -2.75 -1.92
C LEU A 140 18.73 -1.34 -2.23
N ASP A 141 17.85 -0.39 -2.11
CA ASP A 141 18.18 1.02 -2.20
C ASP A 141 19.12 1.44 -1.05
N ASP A 142 19.89 2.51 -1.29
CA ASP A 142 20.83 3.02 -0.27
C ASP A 142 20.07 3.46 0.99
N GLY A 143 20.45 2.89 2.12
CA GLY A 143 19.80 3.13 3.42
C GLY A 143 18.59 2.22 3.72
N GLU A 144 18.19 1.33 2.82
CA GLU A 144 17.20 0.30 3.13
C GLU A 144 17.83 -0.90 3.83
N HIS A 145 17.19 -1.30 4.93
CA HIS A 145 17.57 -2.46 5.72
C HIS A 145 16.34 -3.30 6.04
N LEU A 146 16.21 -4.42 5.37
CA LEU A 146 15.09 -5.36 5.57
C LEU A 146 15.58 -6.81 5.56
N GLU A 147 14.81 -7.69 6.14
CA GLU A 147 15.04 -9.13 6.17
C GLU A 147 13.90 -9.82 5.42
N VAL A 148 14.23 -10.51 4.35
CA VAL A 148 13.29 -11.28 3.54
C VAL A 148 13.13 -12.69 4.11
N PHE A 149 11.90 -13.18 4.21
CA PHE A 149 11.61 -14.54 4.66
C PHE A 149 10.35 -15.08 3.97
N THR A 150 10.15 -16.39 4.03
CA THR A 150 8.93 -17.02 3.53
C THR A 150 8.03 -17.49 4.67
N LEU A 151 6.72 -17.47 4.42
CA LEU A 151 5.72 -17.89 5.41
C LEU A 151 4.49 -18.44 4.70
N PRO A 152 3.95 -19.60 5.12
CA PRO A 152 2.67 -20.09 4.61
C PRO A 152 1.55 -19.06 4.85
N LEU A 153 0.66 -18.86 3.87
CA LEU A 153 -0.45 -17.91 3.99
C LEU A 153 -1.27 -18.11 5.27
N ILE A 154 -1.54 -19.38 5.62
CA ILE A 154 -2.32 -19.68 6.83
C ILE A 154 -1.62 -19.16 8.09
N THR A 155 -0.29 -19.31 8.17
CA THR A 155 0.50 -18.82 9.31
C THR A 155 0.56 -17.29 9.31
N ALA A 156 0.63 -16.65 8.13
CA ALA A 156 0.56 -15.18 8.03
C ALA A 156 -0.79 -14.65 8.57
N LEU A 157 -1.90 -15.32 8.26
CA LEU A 157 -3.23 -14.99 8.79
C LEU A 157 -3.32 -15.24 10.32
N GLU A 158 -2.69 -16.29 10.83
CA GLU A 158 -2.56 -16.50 12.28
C GLU A 158 -1.76 -15.35 12.93
N TRP A 159 -0.71 -14.86 12.28
CA TRP A 159 0.05 -13.70 12.76
C TRP A 159 -0.76 -12.41 12.74
N VAL A 160 -1.66 -12.23 11.78
CA VAL A 160 -2.62 -11.11 11.79
C VAL A 160 -3.55 -11.24 13.00
N ASN A 161 -4.16 -12.42 13.22
CA ASN A 161 -5.06 -12.66 14.35
C ASN A 161 -4.37 -12.48 15.71
N ALA A 162 -3.10 -12.84 15.81
CA ALA A 162 -2.28 -12.67 17.01
C ALA A 162 -1.74 -11.25 17.21
N GLY A 163 -2.00 -10.32 16.29
CA GLY A 163 -1.49 -8.95 16.34
C GLY A 163 0.02 -8.83 16.09
N LYS A 164 0.63 -9.83 15.46
CA LYS A 164 2.05 -9.80 15.06
C LYS A 164 2.23 -9.07 13.72
N ILE A 165 1.35 -9.29 12.75
CA ILE A 165 1.22 -8.48 11.53
C ILE A 165 0.11 -7.47 11.77
N THR A 166 0.46 -6.17 11.80
CA THR A 166 -0.47 -5.07 12.11
C THR A 166 -0.43 -3.95 11.08
N ASP A 167 0.45 -4.05 10.11
CA ASP A 167 0.50 -3.10 9.00
C ASP A 167 -0.73 -3.28 8.10
N ASN A 168 -1.47 -2.19 7.89
CA ASN A 168 -2.75 -2.22 7.19
C ASN A 168 -2.63 -2.72 5.74
N LYS A 169 -1.55 -2.35 5.03
CA LYS A 169 -1.37 -2.80 3.65
C LYS A 169 -1.18 -4.32 3.58
N SER A 170 -0.39 -4.86 4.52
CA SER A 170 -0.10 -6.30 4.58
C SER A 170 -1.33 -7.09 5.03
N VAL A 171 -2.04 -6.63 6.06
CA VAL A 171 -3.30 -7.26 6.51
C VAL A 171 -4.31 -7.33 5.36
N SER A 172 -4.52 -6.22 4.65
CA SER A 172 -5.44 -6.17 3.51
C SER A 172 -5.00 -7.10 2.38
N GLY A 173 -3.70 -7.13 2.05
CA GLY A 173 -3.15 -7.99 1.01
C GLY A 173 -3.28 -9.47 1.34
N LEU A 174 -3.05 -9.86 2.60
CA LEU A 174 -3.20 -11.24 3.05
C LEU A 174 -4.65 -11.74 2.96
N PHE A 175 -5.63 -10.91 3.33
CA PHE A 175 -7.04 -11.26 3.13
C PHE A 175 -7.43 -11.34 1.65
N TRP A 176 -6.88 -10.48 0.79
CA TRP A 176 -7.05 -10.61 -0.65
C TRP A 176 -6.45 -11.92 -1.18
N ALA A 177 -5.23 -12.28 -0.75
CA ALA A 177 -4.60 -13.55 -1.12
C ALA A 177 -5.47 -14.75 -0.73
N GLU A 178 -5.97 -14.76 0.50
CA GLU A 178 -6.88 -15.81 0.98
C GLU A 178 -8.10 -15.96 0.09
N LYS A 179 -8.76 -14.85 -0.27
CA LYS A 179 -9.94 -14.87 -1.13
C LYS A 179 -9.66 -15.40 -2.54
N VAL A 180 -8.57 -14.92 -3.14
CA VAL A 180 -8.19 -15.33 -4.51
C VAL A 180 -7.80 -16.80 -4.57
N LEU A 181 -7.06 -17.30 -3.58
CA LEU A 181 -6.61 -18.71 -3.55
C LEU A 181 -7.74 -19.69 -3.22
N ASN A 182 -8.72 -19.28 -2.43
CA ASN A 182 -9.90 -20.09 -2.14
C ASN A 182 -10.96 -20.07 -3.25
N SER A 183 -10.63 -19.53 -4.43
CA SER A 183 -11.52 -19.47 -5.60
C SER A 183 -12.89 -18.80 -5.35
N ASN A 184 -12.96 -17.88 -4.41
CA ASN A 184 -14.20 -17.21 -4.01
C ASN A 184 -14.41 -15.86 -4.73
N TRP A 185 -13.59 -15.56 -5.76
CA TRP A 185 -13.61 -14.28 -6.50
C TRP A 185 -13.25 -14.47 -7.97
#